data_1702f0d57dae07c109ea157dd9aa118f
#
_entry.id   1702f0d57dae07c109ea157dd9aa118f
#
_cell.length_a   1.000
_cell.length_b   1.000
_cell.length_c   1.000
_cell.angle_alpha   90.00
_cell.angle_beta   90.00
_cell.angle_gamma   90.00
#
_symmetry.space_group_name_H-M   'P 1'
#
loop_
_entity.id
_entity.type
_entity.pdbx_description
1 polymer ?
#
loop_
_entity_poly.entity_id
_entity_poly.type
_entity_poly.pdbx_seq_one_letter_code
_entity_poly.pdbx_strand_id
1 'polypeptide(L)'
;MERILNFRPLAEGLFTKDNKKIKEGMIFRSGAPDRATDDDINELHKHKINHIYDLRRDIERTKLNPKVDIEVISYERTHEPHKTSTKSFVDTVLEQGAENHMFAIYESYLPYASLVKSAINDIIHEEKPFLVHCAAGKDRTGAVGAVMMMILGFSDEDIIKEYAKIDPKVIDYAIDVMKSQGHSDETIQALMPMHTVKEDYMRAFLKGIYDQYDTIDEYLEDYIGLTEEQIKIFKEKFMI
;
A
#
# COMPACT_ATOMS: atom_id res chain seq x y z
N MET A 1 -1.57 15.60 -8.95
CA MET A 1 -0.64 15.83 -7.83
C MET A 1 0.77 16.01 -8.36
N GLU A 2 1.53 16.96 -7.82
CA GLU A 2 2.89 17.24 -8.28
C GLU A 2 3.93 16.46 -7.46
N ARG A 3 3.79 16.48 -6.13
CA ARG A 3 4.75 15.90 -5.18
C ARG A 3 4.21 14.74 -4.37
N ILE A 4 2.90 14.56 -4.30
CA ILE A 4 2.29 13.35 -3.76
C ILE A 4 2.24 12.32 -4.88
N LEU A 5 3.33 11.53 -4.98
CA LEU A 5 3.48 10.55 -6.05
C LEU A 5 2.46 9.43 -5.94
N ASN A 6 2.14 8.79 -7.06
CA ASN A 6 1.26 7.62 -7.13
C ASN A 6 -0.15 7.85 -6.56
N PHE A 7 -0.59 9.11 -6.46
CA PHE A 7 -1.92 9.45 -5.96
C PHE A 7 -3.00 9.10 -6.98
N ARG A 8 -3.97 8.29 -6.55
CA ARG A 8 -5.13 7.92 -7.35
C ARG A 8 -6.26 7.31 -6.52
N PRO A 9 -7.50 7.28 -7.04
CA PRO A 9 -8.55 6.45 -6.47
C PRO A 9 -8.17 4.96 -6.49
N LEU A 10 -8.60 4.21 -5.47
CA LEU A 10 -8.45 2.76 -5.45
C LEU A 10 -9.44 2.12 -6.43
N ALA A 11 -8.99 1.13 -7.20
CA ALA A 11 -9.79 0.36 -8.16
C ALA A 11 -10.52 1.21 -9.22
N GLU A 12 -9.95 2.37 -9.58
CA GLU A 12 -10.53 3.24 -10.62
C GLU A 12 -10.72 2.49 -11.94
N GLY A 13 -11.96 2.54 -12.46
CA GLY A 13 -12.32 1.89 -13.72
C GLY A 13 -12.51 0.36 -13.61
N LEU A 14 -12.47 -0.22 -12.42
CA LEU A 14 -12.70 -1.65 -12.17
C LEU A 14 -14.09 -1.89 -11.60
N PHE A 15 -14.65 -3.08 -11.88
CA PHE A 15 -15.99 -3.49 -11.47
C PHE A 15 -15.94 -4.90 -10.89
N THR A 16 -16.73 -5.15 -9.87
CA THR A 16 -16.96 -6.50 -9.34
C THR A 16 -17.76 -7.37 -10.32
N LYS A 17 -17.85 -8.67 -10.06
CA LYS A 17 -18.68 -9.59 -10.86
C LYS A 17 -20.15 -9.16 -10.92
N ASP A 18 -20.66 -8.50 -9.89
CA ASP A 18 -22.02 -7.97 -9.82
C ASP A 18 -22.16 -6.58 -10.43
N ASN A 19 -21.17 -6.15 -11.21
CA ASN A 19 -21.12 -4.85 -11.88
C ASN A 19 -21.19 -3.65 -10.92
N LYS A 20 -20.68 -3.79 -9.71
CA LYS A 20 -20.53 -2.71 -8.73
C LYS A 20 -19.12 -2.11 -8.81
N LYS A 21 -19.00 -0.86 -8.45
CA LYS A 21 -17.71 -0.15 -8.34
C LYS A 21 -17.62 0.61 -7.02
N ILE A 22 -16.40 1.00 -6.65
CA ILE A 22 -16.22 1.93 -5.52
C ILE A 22 -16.83 3.28 -5.90
N LYS A 23 -17.58 3.89 -4.98
CA LYS A 23 -18.11 5.26 -5.14
C LYS A 23 -16.95 6.21 -5.39
N GLU A 24 -17.10 7.08 -6.38
CA GLU A 24 -16.05 8.03 -6.74
C GLU A 24 -15.65 8.92 -5.57
N GLY A 25 -14.35 9.13 -5.41
CA GLY A 25 -13.82 10.04 -4.41
C GLY A 25 -13.87 9.53 -2.97
N MET A 26 -14.03 8.22 -2.73
CA MET A 26 -14.12 7.67 -1.38
C MET A 26 -12.84 7.05 -0.87
N ILE A 27 -12.11 6.31 -1.69
CA ILE A 27 -10.89 5.61 -1.28
C ILE A 27 -9.76 6.02 -2.19
N PHE A 28 -8.68 6.54 -1.59
CA PHE A 28 -7.48 6.97 -2.31
C PHE A 28 -6.23 6.25 -1.81
N ARG A 29 -5.25 6.16 -2.68
CA ARG A 29 -3.91 5.66 -2.35
C ARG A 29 -2.82 6.56 -2.90
N SER A 30 -1.66 6.62 -2.20
CA SER A 30 -0.51 7.41 -2.66
C SER A 30 0.82 6.97 -2.05
N GLY A 31 1.90 7.59 -2.50
CA GLY A 31 3.15 7.73 -1.75
C GLY A 31 3.03 8.76 -0.63
N ALA A 32 4.13 8.95 0.11
CA ALA A 32 4.15 9.83 1.27
C ALA A 32 3.91 11.30 0.89
N PRO A 33 3.06 12.03 1.63
CA PRO A 33 2.77 13.43 1.37
C PRO A 33 3.79 14.40 1.97
N ASP A 34 4.93 13.93 2.48
CA ASP A 34 5.94 14.75 3.19
C ASP A 34 6.44 15.95 2.38
N ARG A 35 6.37 15.85 1.05
CA ARG A 35 6.86 16.86 0.10
C ARG A 35 5.73 17.56 -0.65
N ALA A 36 4.50 17.42 -0.15
CA ALA A 36 3.34 18.04 -0.76
C ALA A 36 3.53 19.56 -0.94
N THR A 37 3.15 20.06 -2.10
CA THR A 37 3.03 21.50 -2.36
C THR A 37 1.71 22.02 -1.81
N ASP A 38 1.55 23.35 -1.76
CA ASP A 38 0.26 23.95 -1.39
C ASP A 38 -0.86 23.49 -2.34
N ASP A 39 -0.56 23.32 -3.63
CA ASP A 39 -1.51 22.84 -4.61
C ASP A 39 -1.87 21.37 -4.38
N ASP A 40 -0.91 20.53 -3.99
CA ASP A 40 -1.20 19.12 -3.61
C ASP A 40 -2.13 19.06 -2.39
N ILE A 41 -1.89 19.91 -1.39
CA ILE A 41 -2.73 20.00 -0.19
C ILE A 41 -4.14 20.47 -0.54
N ASN A 42 -4.25 21.51 -1.36
CA ASN A 42 -5.53 22.00 -1.83
C ASN A 42 -6.31 20.89 -2.59
N GLU A 43 -5.60 20.05 -3.31
CA GLU A 43 -6.22 18.92 -4.01
C GLU A 43 -6.73 17.84 -3.04
N LEU A 44 -5.98 17.53 -1.95
CA LEU A 44 -6.48 16.65 -0.88
C LEU A 44 -7.78 17.21 -0.27
N HIS A 45 -7.84 18.51 -0.01
CA HIS A 45 -9.06 19.15 0.52
C HIS A 45 -10.24 19.11 -0.46
N LYS A 46 -10.00 19.31 -1.77
CA LYS A 46 -11.05 19.18 -2.79
C LYS A 46 -11.65 17.77 -2.81
N HIS A 47 -10.82 16.75 -2.58
CA HIS A 47 -11.27 15.37 -2.43
C HIS A 47 -11.94 15.09 -1.08
N LYS A 48 -11.98 16.08 -0.15
CA LYS A 48 -12.60 15.96 1.18
C LYS A 48 -12.01 14.82 2.00
N ILE A 49 -10.73 14.50 1.81
CA ILE A 49 -10.05 13.45 2.56
C ILE A 49 -10.11 13.79 4.04
N ASN A 50 -10.68 12.88 4.84
CA ASN A 50 -10.93 13.04 6.26
C ASN A 50 -9.80 12.47 7.11
N HIS A 51 -9.29 11.28 6.73
CA HIS A 51 -8.18 10.62 7.40
C HIS A 51 -7.10 10.20 6.41
N ILE A 52 -5.87 10.19 6.90
CA ILE A 52 -4.70 9.66 6.20
C ILE A 52 -4.13 8.51 7.02
N TYR A 53 -4.10 7.30 6.43
CA TYR A 53 -3.51 6.10 7.03
C TYR A 53 -2.07 5.95 6.59
N ASP A 54 -1.14 6.26 7.50
CA ASP A 54 0.31 6.18 7.26
C ASP A 54 0.88 4.82 7.65
N LEU A 55 1.16 3.99 6.65
CA LEU A 55 1.68 2.63 6.80
C LEU A 55 3.21 2.56 6.96
N ARG A 56 3.89 3.68 7.12
CA ARG A 56 5.35 3.71 7.25
C ARG A 56 5.79 3.34 8.67
N ARG A 57 7.02 2.82 8.75
CA ARG A 57 7.71 2.67 10.04
C ARG A 57 8.09 4.04 10.60
N ASP A 58 8.24 4.14 11.91
CA ASP A 58 8.64 5.40 12.57
C ASP A 58 9.95 5.96 12.01
N ILE A 59 10.91 5.09 11.72
CA ILE A 59 12.20 5.49 11.14
C ILE A 59 12.06 6.10 9.73
N GLU A 60 10.98 5.78 9.01
CA GLU A 60 10.70 6.31 7.66
C GLU A 60 9.88 7.60 7.71
N ARG A 61 9.29 7.92 8.87
CA ARG A 61 8.50 9.12 9.07
C ARG A 61 9.44 10.28 9.31
N THR A 62 9.81 10.95 8.25
CA THR A 62 10.34 12.31 8.37
C THR A 62 9.19 13.24 8.76
N LYS A 63 9.46 14.49 9.08
CA LYS A 63 8.41 15.41 9.49
C LYS A 63 7.33 15.45 8.41
N LEU A 64 6.07 15.15 8.78
CA LEU A 64 4.90 15.47 7.96
C LEU A 64 5.00 16.94 7.55
N ASN A 65 4.58 17.23 6.32
CA ASN A 65 4.43 18.61 5.91
C ASN A 65 3.49 19.30 6.91
N PRO A 66 3.95 20.32 7.66
CA PRO A 66 3.17 20.95 8.72
C PRO A 66 1.88 21.62 8.20
N LYS A 67 1.73 21.75 6.88
CA LYS A 67 0.52 22.29 6.25
C LYS A 67 -0.57 21.24 5.98
N VAL A 68 -0.28 19.96 6.15
CA VAL A 68 -1.30 18.91 6.05
C VAL A 68 -2.05 18.89 7.39
N ASP A 69 -3.20 19.51 7.42
CA ASP A 69 -4.10 19.64 8.58
C ASP A 69 -5.19 18.55 8.61
N ILE A 70 -4.92 17.42 7.96
CA ILE A 70 -5.78 16.24 7.95
C ILE A 70 -5.26 15.27 9.01
N GLU A 71 -6.17 14.64 9.76
CA GLU A 71 -5.81 13.66 10.78
C GLU A 71 -5.04 12.48 10.18
N VAL A 72 -3.88 12.17 10.78
CA VAL A 72 -3.02 11.06 10.35
C VAL A 72 -3.03 9.96 11.38
N ILE A 73 -3.49 8.78 10.97
CA ILE A 73 -3.48 7.55 11.76
C ILE A 73 -2.24 6.76 11.37
N SER A 74 -1.40 6.46 12.35
CA SER A 74 -0.11 5.81 12.15
C SER A 74 -0.02 4.53 12.95
N TYR A 75 0.71 3.53 12.43
CA TYR A 75 0.86 2.23 13.06
C TYR A 75 2.27 2.05 13.59
N GLU A 76 2.41 1.81 14.89
CA GLU A 76 3.67 1.35 15.44
C GLU A 76 3.89 -0.11 15.01
N ARG A 77 5.02 -0.40 14.43
CA ARG A 77 5.42 -1.78 14.19
C ARG A 77 5.77 -2.45 15.52
N THR A 78 4.82 -3.18 16.07
CA THR A 78 5.12 -4.15 17.10
C THR A 78 5.90 -5.30 16.48
N HIS A 79 7.19 -5.37 16.81
CA HIS A 79 8.02 -6.57 16.72
C HIS A 79 8.45 -7.10 15.34
N GLU A 80 9.17 -6.30 14.55
CA GLU A 80 10.27 -6.93 13.82
C GLU A 80 11.49 -6.93 14.75
N PRO A 81 12.07 -8.11 15.06
CA PRO A 81 13.36 -8.12 15.75
C PRO A 81 14.34 -7.35 14.86
N HIS A 82 14.93 -6.30 15.40
CA HIS A 82 16.09 -5.68 14.78
C HIS A 82 17.13 -6.78 14.62
N LYS A 83 17.18 -7.40 13.43
CA LYS A 83 18.34 -8.18 13.08
C LYS A 83 19.48 -7.17 13.06
N THR A 84 20.34 -7.24 14.06
CA THR A 84 21.62 -6.55 14.12
C THR A 84 22.54 -7.15 13.06
N SER A 85 22.17 -6.97 11.80
CA SER A 85 23.04 -7.29 10.68
C SER A 85 24.08 -6.17 10.60
N THR A 86 25.34 -6.53 10.62
CA THR A 86 26.46 -5.60 10.38
C THR A 86 26.51 -5.15 8.91
N LYS A 87 25.75 -5.78 8.03
CA LYS A 87 25.67 -5.44 6.61
C LYS A 87 24.60 -4.39 6.38
N SER A 88 24.86 -3.49 5.40
CA SER A 88 23.84 -2.54 4.97
C SER A 88 22.66 -3.28 4.34
N PHE A 89 21.47 -2.66 4.37
CA PHE A 89 20.28 -3.21 3.71
C PHE A 89 20.53 -3.44 2.22
N VAL A 90 21.19 -2.50 1.56
CA VAL A 90 21.54 -2.58 0.14
C VAL A 90 22.41 -3.81 -0.13
N ASP A 91 23.46 -4.03 0.64
CA ASP A 91 24.35 -5.20 0.46
C ASP A 91 23.58 -6.51 0.62
N THR A 92 22.68 -6.58 1.59
CA THR A 92 21.85 -7.77 1.84
C THR A 92 20.95 -8.06 0.63
N VAL A 93 20.32 -7.02 0.08
CA VAL A 93 19.44 -7.15 -1.11
C VAL A 93 20.23 -7.54 -2.34
N LEU A 94 21.42 -6.96 -2.56
CA LEU A 94 22.28 -7.29 -3.69
C LEU A 94 22.78 -8.75 -3.65
N GLU A 95 23.11 -9.26 -2.46
CA GLU A 95 23.52 -10.67 -2.30
C GLU A 95 22.40 -11.66 -2.56
N GLN A 96 21.18 -11.34 -2.18
CA GLN A 96 19.99 -12.19 -2.39
C GLN A 96 19.44 -12.06 -3.83
N GLY A 97 19.76 -10.98 -4.52
CA GLY A 97 19.09 -10.53 -5.71
C GLY A 97 17.78 -9.80 -5.38
N ALA A 98 17.64 -8.56 -5.85
CA ALA A 98 16.51 -7.70 -5.50
C ALA A 98 15.15 -8.30 -5.85
N GLU A 99 15.06 -9.03 -6.95
CA GLU A 99 13.81 -9.71 -7.34
C GLU A 99 13.45 -10.85 -6.39
N ASN A 100 14.40 -11.71 -6.03
CA ASN A 100 14.17 -12.78 -5.03
C ASN A 100 13.79 -12.20 -3.67
N HIS A 101 14.41 -11.08 -3.30
CA HIS A 101 14.07 -10.38 -2.06
C HIS A 101 12.61 -9.89 -2.08
N MET A 102 12.14 -9.33 -3.21
CA MET A 102 10.75 -8.91 -3.36
C MET A 102 9.79 -10.10 -3.29
N PHE A 103 10.05 -11.20 -4.00
CA PHE A 103 9.23 -12.41 -3.90
C PHE A 103 9.15 -12.92 -2.46
N ALA A 104 10.27 -13.00 -1.75
CA ALA A 104 10.27 -13.45 -0.37
C ALA A 104 9.39 -12.56 0.56
N ILE A 105 9.35 -11.25 0.30
CA ILE A 105 8.48 -10.32 1.02
C ILE A 105 7.00 -10.59 0.74
N TYR A 106 6.64 -10.83 -0.53
CA TYR A 106 5.24 -11.00 -0.92
C TYR A 106 4.72 -12.41 -0.61
N GLU A 107 5.51 -13.47 -0.87
CA GLU A 107 5.13 -14.85 -0.58
C GLU A 107 4.96 -15.12 0.91
N SER A 108 5.84 -14.57 1.74
CA SER A 108 5.73 -14.77 3.18
C SER A 108 4.53 -14.02 3.78
N TYR A 109 4.05 -12.96 3.09
CA TYR A 109 3.01 -12.05 3.60
C TYR A 109 3.31 -11.52 5.03
N LEU A 110 4.06 -12.29 5.80
CA LEU A 110 4.36 -12.09 7.22
C LEU A 110 4.90 -10.69 7.58
N PRO A 111 5.80 -10.04 6.79
CA PRO A 111 6.29 -8.72 7.16
C PRO A 111 5.21 -7.64 7.23
N TYR A 112 4.08 -7.86 6.53
CA TYR A 112 2.99 -6.88 6.46
C TYR A 112 1.70 -7.35 7.12
N ALA A 113 1.61 -8.62 7.51
CA ALA A 113 0.38 -9.22 8.00
C ALA A 113 -0.24 -8.46 9.18
N SER A 114 0.55 -8.16 10.22
CA SER A 114 0.06 -7.43 11.39
C SER A 114 -0.28 -5.98 11.07
N LEU A 115 0.47 -5.32 10.19
CA LEU A 115 0.20 -3.97 9.72
C LEU A 115 -1.12 -3.92 8.93
N VAL A 116 -1.30 -4.85 8.00
CA VAL A 116 -2.54 -4.95 7.20
C VAL A 116 -3.74 -5.18 8.12
N LYS A 117 -3.64 -6.13 9.06
CA LYS A 117 -4.69 -6.40 10.05
C LYS A 117 -5.07 -5.14 10.83
N SER A 118 -4.08 -4.44 11.39
CA SER A 118 -4.32 -3.22 12.17
C SER A 118 -4.97 -2.14 11.31
N ALA A 119 -4.45 -1.88 10.11
CA ALA A 119 -4.98 -0.87 9.21
C ALA A 119 -6.42 -1.18 8.77
N ILE A 120 -6.72 -2.42 8.41
CA ILE A 120 -8.07 -2.83 8.00
C ILE A 120 -9.07 -2.71 9.15
N ASN A 121 -8.68 -3.07 10.38
CA ASN A 121 -9.56 -2.95 11.54
C ASN A 121 -9.94 -1.50 11.86
N ASP A 122 -9.11 -0.52 11.52
CA ASP A 122 -9.48 0.90 11.62
C ASP A 122 -10.30 1.34 10.41
N ILE A 123 -9.85 1.03 9.20
CA ILE A 123 -10.48 1.43 7.93
C ILE A 123 -11.92 0.91 7.80
N ILE A 124 -12.22 -0.28 8.34
CA ILE A 124 -13.56 -0.89 8.24
C ILE A 124 -14.66 -0.01 8.88
N HIS A 125 -14.29 0.91 9.76
CA HIS A 125 -15.18 1.85 10.42
C HIS A 125 -15.33 3.20 9.70
N GLU A 126 -14.59 3.40 8.61
CA GLU A 126 -14.65 4.65 7.84
C GLU A 126 -16.00 4.90 7.19
N GLU A 127 -16.36 6.17 7.13
CA GLU A 127 -17.59 6.65 6.51
C GLU A 127 -17.37 7.78 5.50
N LYS A 128 -16.18 8.34 5.47
CA LYS A 128 -15.80 9.50 4.69
C LYS A 128 -14.62 9.17 3.78
N PRO A 129 -14.32 10.02 2.78
CA PRO A 129 -13.14 9.84 1.96
C PRO A 129 -11.86 9.76 2.78
N PHE A 130 -11.00 8.80 2.45
CA PHE A 130 -9.72 8.60 3.12
C PHE A 130 -8.59 8.25 2.15
N LEU A 131 -7.37 8.44 2.63
CA LEU A 131 -6.14 8.16 1.90
C LEU A 131 -5.29 7.13 2.64
N VAL A 132 -4.83 6.10 1.94
CA VAL A 132 -3.85 5.14 2.46
C VAL A 132 -2.52 5.34 1.77
N HIS A 133 -1.44 5.48 2.52
CA HIS A 133 -0.11 5.64 1.94
C HIS A 133 1.00 4.89 2.68
N CYS A 134 2.10 4.65 1.98
CA CYS A 134 3.39 4.28 2.56
C CYS A 134 4.47 5.21 2.00
N ALA A 135 5.72 4.79 1.87
CA ALA A 135 6.75 5.65 1.28
C ALA A 135 6.48 5.94 -0.22
N ALA A 136 6.34 4.91 -1.04
CA ALA A 136 6.11 5.02 -2.49
C ALA A 136 4.66 4.77 -2.93
N GLY A 137 3.76 4.39 -2.01
CA GLY A 137 2.38 4.02 -2.34
C GLY A 137 2.28 2.71 -3.13
N LYS A 138 3.28 1.83 -3.02
CA LYS A 138 3.43 0.62 -3.82
C LYS A 138 3.11 -0.63 -2.99
N ASP A 139 4.04 -1.10 -2.16
CA ASP A 139 3.99 -2.42 -1.53
C ASP A 139 2.99 -2.50 -0.35
N ARG A 140 3.25 -1.83 0.76
CA ARG A 140 2.35 -1.82 1.94
C ARG A 140 0.98 -1.27 1.59
N THR A 141 0.94 -0.18 0.84
CA THR A 141 -0.30 0.39 0.30
C THR A 141 -1.00 -0.57 -0.66
N GLY A 142 -0.24 -1.33 -1.44
CA GLY A 142 -0.76 -2.37 -2.32
C GLY A 142 -1.39 -3.52 -1.54
N ALA A 143 -0.74 -3.99 -0.48
CA ALA A 143 -1.26 -5.06 0.37
C ALA A 143 -2.57 -4.66 1.08
N VAL A 144 -2.62 -3.47 1.70
CA VAL A 144 -3.85 -2.94 2.32
C VAL A 144 -4.93 -2.72 1.26
N GLY A 145 -4.57 -2.17 0.10
CA GLY A 145 -5.50 -1.98 -1.03
C GLY A 145 -6.08 -3.30 -1.54
N ALA A 146 -5.24 -4.34 -1.64
CA ALA A 146 -5.69 -5.68 -2.04
C ALA A 146 -6.74 -6.24 -1.06
N VAL A 147 -6.49 -6.15 0.25
CA VAL A 147 -7.44 -6.65 1.25
C VAL A 147 -8.73 -5.81 1.26
N MET A 148 -8.67 -4.48 1.11
CA MET A 148 -9.87 -3.68 0.91
C MET A 148 -10.67 -4.13 -0.33
N MET A 149 -10.00 -4.40 -1.44
CA MET A 149 -10.66 -4.90 -2.66
C MET A 149 -11.27 -6.30 -2.47
N MET A 150 -10.63 -7.19 -1.69
CA MET A 150 -11.23 -8.47 -1.28
C MET A 150 -12.51 -8.25 -0.48
N ILE A 151 -12.48 -7.39 0.54
CA ILE A 151 -13.67 -7.02 1.32
C ILE A 151 -14.78 -6.50 0.41
N LEU A 152 -14.46 -5.69 -0.59
CA LEU A 152 -15.42 -5.08 -1.52
C LEU A 152 -15.90 -6.06 -2.62
N GLY A 153 -15.30 -7.24 -2.75
CA GLY A 153 -15.72 -8.30 -3.68
C GLY A 153 -15.14 -8.22 -5.09
N PHE A 154 -14.00 -7.56 -5.25
CA PHE A 154 -13.24 -7.59 -6.52
C PHE A 154 -12.56 -8.94 -6.73
N SER A 155 -12.33 -9.29 -7.99
CA SER A 155 -11.60 -10.49 -8.35
C SER A 155 -10.09 -10.33 -8.13
N ASP A 156 -9.37 -11.46 -8.00
CA ASP A 156 -7.90 -11.47 -7.91
C ASP A 156 -7.25 -10.75 -9.10
N GLU A 157 -7.78 -10.96 -10.31
CA GLU A 157 -7.28 -10.29 -11.52
C GLU A 157 -7.47 -8.77 -11.46
N ASP A 158 -8.55 -8.26 -10.85
CA ASP A 158 -8.75 -6.83 -10.68
C ASP A 158 -7.81 -6.26 -9.62
N ILE A 159 -7.54 -7.02 -8.56
CA ILE A 159 -6.55 -6.67 -7.52
C ILE A 159 -5.16 -6.57 -8.15
N ILE A 160 -4.77 -7.55 -8.97
CA ILE A 160 -3.49 -7.57 -9.67
C ILE A 160 -3.38 -6.38 -10.63
N LYS A 161 -4.42 -6.10 -11.43
CA LYS A 161 -4.47 -4.94 -12.34
C LYS A 161 -4.34 -3.61 -11.58
N GLU A 162 -5.02 -3.47 -10.43
CA GLU A 162 -4.91 -2.26 -9.62
C GLU A 162 -3.50 -2.10 -9.04
N TYR A 163 -2.90 -3.17 -8.56
CA TYR A 163 -1.54 -3.17 -8.05
C TYR A 163 -0.52 -2.78 -9.13
N ALA A 164 -0.69 -3.30 -10.35
CA ALA A 164 0.23 -3.04 -11.47
C ALA A 164 0.24 -1.57 -11.95
N LYS A 165 -0.78 -0.79 -11.59
CA LYS A 165 -0.79 0.65 -11.88
C LYS A 165 0.24 1.36 -11.00
N ILE A 166 1.24 1.98 -11.61
CA ILE A 166 2.24 2.81 -10.93
C ILE A 166 2.45 4.11 -11.70
N ASP A 167 2.58 5.21 -10.99
CA ASP A 167 3.02 6.47 -11.57
C ASP A 167 4.52 6.35 -11.92
N PRO A 168 4.93 6.52 -13.20
CA PRO A 168 6.33 6.47 -13.60
C PRO A 168 7.24 7.41 -12.79
N LYS A 169 6.72 8.52 -12.30
CA LYS A 169 7.46 9.46 -11.44
C LYS A 169 7.98 8.82 -10.16
N VAL A 170 7.36 7.73 -9.68
CA VAL A 170 7.86 6.96 -8.51
C VAL A 170 9.22 6.33 -8.83
N ILE A 171 9.35 5.79 -10.03
CA ILE A 171 10.58 5.15 -10.51
C ILE A 171 11.67 6.22 -10.70
N ASP A 172 11.34 7.30 -11.41
CA ASP A 172 12.25 8.42 -11.65
C ASP A 172 12.79 8.99 -10.33
N TYR A 173 11.88 9.22 -9.37
CA TYR A 173 12.24 9.70 -8.04
C TYR A 173 13.16 8.72 -7.30
N ALA A 174 12.90 7.41 -7.36
CA ALA A 174 13.77 6.41 -6.74
C ALA A 174 15.18 6.42 -7.34
N ILE A 175 15.29 6.53 -8.66
CA ILE A 175 16.59 6.65 -9.38
C ILE A 175 17.33 7.91 -8.91
N ASP A 176 16.65 9.05 -8.85
CA ASP A 176 17.27 10.32 -8.43
C ASP A 176 17.77 10.25 -6.97
N VAL A 177 17.00 9.64 -6.08
CA VAL A 177 17.41 9.43 -4.68
C VAL A 177 18.65 8.54 -4.62
N MET A 178 18.67 7.40 -5.30
CA MET A 178 19.82 6.51 -5.31
C MET A 178 21.08 7.17 -5.87
N LYS A 179 20.93 7.97 -6.94
CA LYS A 179 22.05 8.78 -7.49
C LYS A 179 22.56 9.81 -6.48
N SER A 180 21.65 10.48 -5.77
CA SER A 180 22.01 11.46 -4.73
C SER A 180 22.75 10.83 -3.55
N GLN A 181 22.50 9.55 -3.29
CA GLN A 181 23.19 8.74 -2.27
C GLN A 181 24.54 8.18 -2.74
N GLY A 182 24.92 8.44 -4.01
CA GLY A 182 26.21 8.04 -4.57
C GLY A 182 26.27 6.60 -5.09
N HIS A 183 25.11 5.95 -5.30
CA HIS A 183 25.08 4.62 -5.91
C HIS A 183 25.47 4.67 -7.38
N SER A 184 26.22 3.67 -7.85
CA SER A 184 26.57 3.51 -9.26
C SER A 184 25.35 3.12 -10.09
N ASP A 185 25.38 3.41 -11.39
CA ASP A 185 24.30 3.00 -12.31
C ASP A 185 24.10 1.48 -12.31
N GLU A 186 25.16 0.69 -12.14
CA GLU A 186 25.08 -0.77 -12.00
C GLU A 186 24.30 -1.19 -10.74
N THR A 187 24.60 -0.56 -9.60
CA THR A 187 23.88 -0.79 -8.34
C THR A 187 22.41 -0.39 -8.48
N ILE A 188 22.14 0.75 -9.11
CA ILE A 188 20.78 1.23 -9.34
C ILE A 188 20.00 0.21 -10.18
N GLN A 189 20.56 -0.28 -11.27
CA GLN A 189 19.93 -1.31 -12.11
C GLN A 189 19.65 -2.61 -11.34
N ALA A 190 20.59 -3.05 -10.51
CA ALA A 190 20.42 -4.25 -9.69
C ALA A 190 19.29 -4.10 -8.65
N LEU A 191 19.03 -2.88 -8.16
CA LEU A 191 17.97 -2.58 -7.19
C LEU A 191 16.61 -2.24 -7.82
N MET A 192 16.54 -2.07 -9.14
CA MET A 192 15.30 -1.68 -9.84
C MET A 192 14.08 -2.56 -9.50
N PRO A 193 14.19 -3.90 -9.32
CA PRO A 193 13.05 -4.73 -8.92
C PRO A 193 12.36 -4.26 -7.63
N MET A 194 13.09 -3.59 -6.72
CA MET A 194 12.51 -3.02 -5.51
C MET A 194 11.68 -1.76 -5.75
N HIS A 195 11.91 -1.07 -6.86
CA HIS A 195 11.29 0.22 -7.17
C HIS A 195 10.21 0.12 -8.26
N THR A 196 10.14 -1.01 -8.94
CA THR A 196 9.11 -1.33 -9.94
C THR A 196 7.97 -2.16 -9.34
N VAL A 197 6.91 -2.35 -10.10
CA VAL A 197 5.84 -3.30 -9.81
C VAL A 197 5.88 -4.43 -10.83
N LYS A 198 5.57 -5.65 -10.36
CA LYS A 198 5.33 -6.83 -11.21
C LYS A 198 4.04 -7.47 -10.74
N GLU A 199 3.17 -7.85 -11.66
CA GLU A 199 1.94 -8.57 -11.34
C GLU A 199 2.22 -9.81 -10.49
N ASP A 200 3.33 -10.51 -10.77
CA ASP A 200 3.75 -11.71 -10.06
C ASP A 200 3.99 -11.49 -8.55
N TYR A 201 4.37 -10.27 -8.14
CA TYR A 201 4.46 -9.96 -6.70
C TYR A 201 3.07 -10.02 -6.04
N MET A 202 2.05 -9.44 -6.67
CA MET A 202 0.70 -9.49 -6.12
C MET A 202 0.13 -10.92 -6.23
N ARG A 203 0.43 -11.67 -7.30
CA ARG A 203 0.08 -13.10 -7.39
C ARG A 203 0.70 -13.92 -6.26
N ALA A 204 1.96 -13.67 -5.92
CA ALA A 204 2.62 -14.31 -4.78
C ALA A 204 1.95 -13.96 -3.45
N PHE A 205 1.55 -12.69 -3.26
CA PHE A 205 0.80 -12.25 -2.08
C PHE A 205 -0.54 -12.97 -1.93
N LEU A 206 -1.34 -13.02 -2.99
CA LEU A 206 -2.63 -13.71 -3.01
C LEU A 206 -2.44 -15.21 -2.75
N LYS A 207 -1.44 -15.82 -3.41
CA LYS A 207 -1.09 -17.22 -3.17
C LYS A 207 -0.74 -17.48 -1.70
N GLY A 208 0.04 -16.60 -1.07
CA GLY A 208 0.40 -16.72 0.34
C GLY A 208 -0.81 -16.70 1.28
N ILE A 209 -1.90 -16.03 0.91
CA ILE A 209 -3.18 -16.08 1.63
C ILE A 209 -3.86 -17.44 1.39
N TYR A 210 -4.03 -17.85 0.12
CA TYR A 210 -4.69 -19.10 -0.23
C TYR A 210 -3.94 -20.37 0.20
N ASP A 211 -2.63 -20.29 0.42
CA ASP A 211 -1.87 -21.40 1.01
C ASP A 211 -2.21 -21.63 2.50
N GLN A 212 -2.84 -20.67 3.16
CA GLN A 212 -3.16 -20.69 4.59
C GLN A 212 -4.68 -20.76 4.87
N TYR A 213 -5.51 -20.25 3.95
CA TYR A 213 -6.96 -20.14 4.08
C TYR A 213 -7.64 -20.66 2.82
N ASP A 214 -8.67 -21.49 2.98
CA ASP A 214 -9.39 -22.08 1.85
C ASP A 214 -10.20 -21.03 1.07
N THR A 215 -10.63 -19.97 1.75
CA THR A 215 -11.43 -18.89 1.17
C THR A 215 -10.98 -17.51 1.66
N ILE A 216 -11.34 -16.47 0.89
CA ILE A 216 -11.14 -15.08 1.33
C ILE A 216 -11.99 -14.76 2.56
N ASP A 217 -13.21 -15.28 2.66
CA ASP A 217 -14.08 -15.05 3.81
C ASP A 217 -13.44 -15.60 5.09
N GLU A 218 -12.88 -16.81 5.05
CA GLU A 218 -12.10 -17.39 6.16
C GLU A 218 -10.90 -16.50 6.54
N TYR A 219 -10.14 -16.03 5.57
CA TYR A 219 -9.02 -15.10 5.84
C TYR A 219 -9.49 -13.81 6.50
N LEU A 220 -10.61 -13.23 6.04
CA LEU A 220 -11.15 -11.99 6.59
C LEU A 220 -11.70 -12.19 8.01
N GLU A 221 -12.31 -13.33 8.29
CA GLU A 221 -12.87 -13.66 9.60
C GLU A 221 -11.78 -14.12 10.57
N ASP A 222 -11.02 -15.16 10.25
CA ASP A 222 -10.10 -15.81 11.18
C ASP A 222 -8.81 -15.00 11.42
N TYR A 223 -8.27 -14.41 10.34
CA TYR A 223 -7.02 -13.68 10.45
C TYR A 223 -7.23 -12.18 10.67
N ILE A 224 -7.98 -11.52 9.81
CA ILE A 224 -8.23 -10.07 9.94
C ILE A 224 -9.13 -9.81 11.16
N GLY A 225 -10.08 -10.68 11.42
CA GLY A 225 -10.98 -10.61 12.57
C GLY A 225 -12.22 -9.76 12.29
N LEU A 226 -12.70 -9.71 11.04
CA LEU A 226 -13.89 -8.98 10.65
C LEU A 226 -15.14 -9.86 10.78
N THR A 227 -16.24 -9.27 11.18
CA THR A 227 -17.55 -9.90 11.14
C THR A 227 -18.23 -9.68 9.79
N GLU A 228 -19.15 -10.57 9.42
CA GLU A 228 -19.98 -10.41 8.21
C GLU A 228 -20.72 -9.06 8.20
N GLU A 229 -21.20 -8.60 9.37
CA GLU A 229 -21.91 -7.33 9.48
C GLU A 229 -20.99 -6.13 9.21
N GLN A 230 -19.75 -6.15 9.68
CA GLN A 230 -18.75 -5.09 9.36
C GLN A 230 -18.47 -5.05 7.86
N ILE A 231 -18.25 -6.21 7.25
CA ILE A 231 -18.02 -6.34 5.79
C ILE A 231 -19.22 -5.79 5.01
N LYS A 232 -20.42 -6.17 5.39
CA LYS A 232 -21.66 -5.72 4.75
C LYS A 232 -21.80 -4.20 4.85
N ILE A 233 -21.65 -3.63 6.05
CA ILE A 233 -21.74 -2.18 6.27
C ILE A 233 -20.71 -1.44 5.42
N PHE A 234 -19.49 -1.92 5.36
CA PHE A 234 -18.43 -1.32 4.54
C PHE A 234 -18.78 -1.36 3.05
N LYS A 235 -19.28 -2.49 2.55
CA LYS A 235 -19.77 -2.59 1.16
C LYS A 235 -20.89 -1.60 0.86
N GLU A 236 -21.88 -1.46 1.75
CA GLU A 236 -22.99 -0.52 1.58
C GLU A 236 -22.53 0.95 1.56
N LYS A 237 -21.51 1.28 2.36
CA LYS A 237 -20.94 2.63 2.42
C LYS A 237 -20.13 2.98 1.17
N PHE A 238 -19.32 2.07 0.68
CA PHE A 238 -18.30 2.37 -0.35
C PHE A 238 -18.63 1.88 -1.75
N MET A 239 -19.60 0.96 -1.93
CA MET A 239 -19.96 0.43 -3.26
C MET A 239 -21.24 1.04 -3.83
N ILE A 240 -21.29 1.13 -5.17
CA ILE A 240 -22.47 1.57 -5.95
C ILE A 240 -22.67 0.63 -7.14
#